data_ef7b319f42b830d6c808ad3e7d9a5914
#
_entry.id   ef7b319f42b830d6c808ad3e7d9a5914
#
_cell.length_a   1.000
_cell.length_b   1.000
_cell.length_c   1.000
_cell.angle_alpha   90.00
_cell.angle_beta   90.00
_cell.angle_gamma   90.00
#
_symmetry.space_group_name_H-M   'P 1'
#
loop_
_entity.id
_entity.type
_entity.pdbx_description
1 polymer ?
#
loop_
_entity_poly.entity_id
_entity_poly.type
_entity_poly.pdbx_seq_one_letter_code
_entity_poly.pdbx_strand_id
1 'polypeptide(L)'
;MNLHLENKIIIVSGGAKGIGEGIAKLLAEEAATPVIIGRNQNDNEQLVQALQAKGYQADQVVAELTQPEACEKAIQTIIQKYGRIDGLVNNAGVNDGVGLENGSYEKFMESLHKNVVHYYLLAHHALPYLIKSKGSIVNISSKTADTGQGGTSAYAASNGGRNALTREWAVELLKYGIRVNAVVVAECYTPLYEKWIQTLPNPTEKLAEIQAKIPLGNRFTTQEEIANTVAFLLSEKSSHTTGQLIYVDGGYVHLDRAL
;
A
#
# COMPACT_ATOMS: atom_id res chain seq x y z
N MET A 1 17.23 -10.14 -11.13
CA MET A 1 17.00 -11.18 -10.07
C MET A 1 15.69 -11.84 -10.39
N ASN A 2 15.60 -13.15 -10.49
CA ASN A 2 14.28 -13.80 -10.62
C ASN A 2 13.61 -13.81 -9.24
N LEU A 3 12.41 -13.23 -9.13
CA LEU A 3 11.65 -13.11 -7.89
C LEU A 3 10.77 -14.35 -7.62
N HIS A 4 10.60 -15.23 -8.60
CA HIS A 4 9.73 -16.40 -8.51
C HIS A 4 8.30 -16.06 -8.11
N LEU A 5 7.72 -15.04 -8.76
CA LEU A 5 6.34 -14.60 -8.56
C LEU A 5 5.39 -15.15 -9.62
N GLU A 6 5.89 -15.95 -10.56
CA GLU A 6 5.09 -16.52 -11.64
C GLU A 6 3.88 -17.30 -11.11
N ASN A 7 2.73 -17.02 -11.66
CA ASN A 7 1.42 -17.62 -11.31
C ASN A 7 0.96 -17.38 -9.86
N LYS A 8 1.58 -16.47 -9.13
CA LYS A 8 1.13 -16.06 -7.79
C LYS A 8 -0.10 -15.15 -7.91
N ILE A 9 -1.10 -15.39 -7.08
CA ILE A 9 -2.28 -14.53 -6.96
C ILE A 9 -2.01 -13.54 -5.83
N ILE A 10 -1.88 -12.26 -6.17
CA ILE A 10 -1.49 -11.21 -5.23
C ILE A 10 -2.54 -10.11 -5.21
N ILE A 11 -3.15 -9.90 -4.06
CA ILE A 11 -4.15 -8.85 -3.86
C ILE A 11 -3.43 -7.50 -3.67
N VAL A 12 -3.91 -6.46 -4.38
CA VAL A 12 -3.44 -5.08 -4.21
C VAL A 12 -4.63 -4.17 -3.92
N SER A 13 -4.80 -3.77 -2.66
CA SER A 13 -5.85 -2.81 -2.32
C SER A 13 -5.47 -1.39 -2.78
N GLY A 14 -6.42 -0.67 -3.38
CA GLY A 14 -6.15 0.63 -3.99
C GLY A 14 -5.19 0.53 -5.18
N GLY A 15 -5.22 -0.58 -5.92
CA GLY A 15 -4.27 -0.92 -6.97
C GLY A 15 -4.43 -0.17 -8.29
N ALA A 16 -5.50 0.61 -8.49
CA ALA A 16 -5.81 1.20 -9.79
C ALA A 16 -5.06 2.51 -10.11
N LYS A 17 -4.48 3.18 -9.11
CA LYS A 17 -3.78 4.47 -9.28
C LYS A 17 -2.58 4.58 -8.34
N GLY A 18 -1.65 5.48 -8.72
CA GLY A 18 -0.54 5.86 -7.86
C GLY A 18 0.35 4.68 -7.48
N ILE A 19 0.73 4.60 -6.21
CA ILE A 19 1.63 3.55 -5.71
C ILE A 19 1.08 2.15 -6.00
N GLY A 20 -0.21 1.93 -5.76
CA GLY A 20 -0.86 0.64 -6.04
C GLY A 20 -0.82 0.25 -7.51
N GLU A 21 -0.98 1.20 -8.43
CA GLU A 21 -0.85 0.99 -9.87
C GLU A 21 0.58 0.55 -10.24
N GLY A 22 1.60 1.23 -9.70
CA GLY A 22 3.00 0.85 -9.90
C GLY A 22 3.27 -0.58 -9.41
N ILE A 23 2.74 -0.93 -8.23
CA ILE A 23 2.85 -2.28 -7.68
C ILE A 23 2.15 -3.30 -8.58
N ALA A 24 0.91 -3.05 -9.01
CA ALA A 24 0.16 -3.97 -9.86
C ALA A 24 0.85 -4.19 -11.22
N LYS A 25 1.41 -3.13 -11.83
CA LYS A 25 2.17 -3.21 -13.07
C LYS A 25 3.40 -4.11 -12.93
N LEU A 26 4.23 -3.85 -11.92
CA LEU A 26 5.45 -4.63 -11.71
C LEU A 26 5.14 -6.10 -11.39
N LEU A 27 4.13 -6.38 -10.56
CA LEU A 27 3.71 -7.76 -10.27
C LEU A 27 3.27 -8.50 -11.54
N ALA A 28 2.56 -7.82 -12.44
CA ALA A 28 2.17 -8.39 -13.72
C ALA A 28 3.38 -8.65 -14.64
N GLU A 29 4.36 -7.76 -14.67
CA GLU A 29 5.63 -7.90 -15.39
C GLU A 29 6.47 -9.07 -14.85
N GLU A 30 6.41 -9.34 -13.53
CA GLU A 30 7.01 -10.50 -12.86
C GLU A 30 6.15 -11.78 -12.99
N ALA A 31 5.21 -11.80 -13.94
CA ALA A 31 4.31 -12.91 -14.25
C ALA A 31 3.39 -13.38 -13.11
N ALA A 32 3.19 -12.56 -12.08
CA ALA A 32 2.12 -12.75 -11.12
C ALA A 32 0.78 -12.29 -11.70
N THR A 33 -0.31 -12.65 -11.04
CA THR A 33 -1.64 -12.10 -11.30
C THR A 33 -2.03 -11.13 -10.20
N PRO A 34 -1.80 -9.82 -10.35
CA PRO A 34 -2.34 -8.85 -9.42
C PRO A 34 -3.87 -8.82 -9.52
N VAL A 35 -4.54 -8.93 -8.38
CA VAL A 35 -5.99 -8.73 -8.26
C VAL A 35 -6.22 -7.41 -7.54
N ILE A 36 -6.66 -6.42 -8.29
CA ILE A 36 -6.84 -5.05 -7.79
C ILE A 36 -8.17 -4.96 -7.05
N ILE A 37 -8.16 -4.46 -5.82
CA ILE A 37 -9.39 -4.10 -5.11
C ILE A 37 -9.47 -2.58 -5.04
N GLY A 38 -10.53 -2.01 -5.63
CA GLY A 38 -10.76 -0.57 -5.63
C GLY A 38 -12.25 -0.24 -5.80
N ARG A 39 -12.65 0.95 -5.34
CA ARG A 39 -14.06 1.36 -5.39
C ARG A 39 -14.51 1.91 -6.75
N ASN A 40 -13.58 2.39 -7.57
CA ASN A 40 -13.90 2.95 -8.88
C ASN A 40 -13.72 1.88 -9.96
N GLN A 41 -14.83 1.42 -10.50
CA GLN A 41 -14.87 0.39 -11.53
C GLN A 41 -14.09 0.79 -12.78
N ASN A 42 -14.28 2.01 -13.28
CA ASN A 42 -13.63 2.46 -14.52
C ASN A 42 -12.11 2.51 -14.38
N ASP A 43 -11.60 3.01 -13.24
CA ASP A 43 -10.16 3.07 -13.00
C ASP A 43 -9.56 1.66 -12.92
N ASN A 44 -10.25 0.72 -12.26
CA ASN A 44 -9.83 -0.67 -12.15
C ASN A 44 -9.81 -1.34 -13.54
N GLU A 45 -10.88 -1.20 -14.30
CA GLU A 45 -11.02 -1.79 -15.64
C GLU A 45 -9.96 -1.26 -16.61
N GLN A 46 -9.71 0.04 -16.60
CA GLN A 46 -8.69 0.66 -17.47
C GLN A 46 -7.31 0.07 -17.21
N LEU A 47 -6.91 -0.10 -15.95
CA LEU A 47 -5.61 -0.68 -15.64
C LEU A 47 -5.54 -2.16 -16.02
N VAL A 48 -6.57 -2.94 -15.69
CA VAL A 48 -6.62 -4.36 -16.03
C VAL A 48 -6.55 -4.57 -17.55
N GLN A 49 -7.33 -3.82 -18.32
CA GLN A 49 -7.31 -3.88 -19.78
C GLN A 49 -5.94 -3.47 -20.34
N ALA A 50 -5.30 -2.44 -19.79
CA ALA A 50 -3.97 -2.02 -20.22
C ALA A 50 -2.89 -3.08 -19.96
N LEU A 51 -2.98 -3.83 -18.85
CA LEU A 51 -2.09 -4.93 -18.55
C LEU A 51 -2.35 -6.14 -19.46
N GLN A 52 -3.61 -6.50 -19.65
CA GLN A 52 -4.01 -7.61 -20.50
C GLN A 52 -3.66 -7.36 -21.97
N ALA A 53 -3.75 -6.11 -22.45
CA ALA A 53 -3.33 -5.73 -23.80
C ALA A 53 -1.83 -5.93 -24.06
N LYS A 54 -1.02 -5.94 -22.99
CA LYS A 54 0.42 -6.28 -23.03
C LYS A 54 0.69 -7.78 -22.87
N GLY A 55 -0.35 -8.61 -22.75
CA GLY A 55 -0.23 -10.05 -22.56
C GLY A 55 -0.06 -10.49 -21.08
N TYR A 56 -0.17 -9.59 -20.13
CA TYR A 56 -0.07 -9.91 -18.70
C TYR A 56 -1.39 -10.39 -18.14
N GLN A 57 -1.32 -11.18 -17.06
CA GLN A 57 -2.49 -11.55 -16.27
C GLN A 57 -2.78 -10.46 -15.26
N ALA A 58 -4.01 -10.01 -15.17
CA ALA A 58 -4.48 -9.07 -14.14
C ALA A 58 -6.00 -9.18 -14.00
N ASP A 59 -6.50 -8.86 -12.80
CA ASP A 59 -7.93 -8.88 -12.52
C ASP A 59 -8.30 -7.79 -11.51
N GLN A 60 -9.60 -7.61 -11.28
CA GLN A 60 -10.09 -6.60 -10.35
C GLN A 60 -11.37 -7.05 -9.62
N VAL A 61 -11.58 -6.50 -8.44
CA VAL A 61 -12.83 -6.57 -7.68
C VAL A 61 -13.22 -5.17 -7.23
N VAL A 62 -14.45 -4.78 -7.55
CA VAL A 62 -14.99 -3.49 -7.07
C VAL A 62 -15.48 -3.64 -5.64
N ALA A 63 -14.87 -2.88 -4.71
CA ALA A 63 -15.28 -2.88 -3.31
C ALA A 63 -15.00 -1.53 -2.64
N GLU A 64 -15.95 -1.09 -1.79
CA GLU A 64 -15.73 0.03 -0.86
C GLU A 64 -15.17 -0.52 0.46
N LEU A 65 -13.88 -0.35 0.65
CA LEU A 65 -13.13 -0.98 1.75
C LEU A 65 -13.44 -0.41 3.15
N THR A 66 -14.17 0.69 3.23
CA THR A 66 -14.68 1.21 4.51
C THR A 66 -15.84 0.39 5.06
N GLN A 67 -16.39 -0.54 4.26
CA GLN A 67 -17.47 -1.42 4.62
C GLN A 67 -16.93 -2.84 4.89
N PRO A 68 -17.09 -3.37 6.12
CA PRO A 68 -16.54 -4.68 6.50
C PRO A 68 -17.01 -5.82 5.60
N GLU A 69 -18.29 -5.85 5.26
CA GLU A 69 -18.90 -6.89 4.43
C GLU A 69 -18.37 -6.86 2.99
N ALA A 70 -17.99 -5.66 2.50
CA ALA A 70 -17.38 -5.53 1.17
C ALA A 70 -15.95 -6.10 1.14
N CYS A 71 -15.20 -5.96 2.24
CA CYS A 71 -13.88 -6.58 2.37
C CYS A 71 -13.97 -8.11 2.35
N GLU A 72 -14.88 -8.69 3.11
CA GLU A 72 -15.13 -10.14 3.11
C GLU A 72 -15.53 -10.65 1.73
N LYS A 73 -16.54 -10.01 1.12
CA LYS A 73 -17.05 -10.38 -0.21
C LYS A 73 -15.98 -10.28 -1.29
N ALA A 74 -15.10 -9.28 -1.22
CA ALA A 74 -13.99 -9.15 -2.16
C ALA A 74 -13.05 -10.36 -2.08
N ILE A 75 -12.66 -10.79 -0.88
CA ILE A 75 -11.83 -11.98 -0.68
C ILE A 75 -12.56 -13.24 -1.17
N GLN A 76 -13.84 -13.41 -0.85
CA GLN A 76 -14.64 -14.55 -1.31
C GLN A 76 -14.70 -14.62 -2.85
N THR A 77 -14.90 -13.47 -3.52
CA THR A 77 -14.91 -13.39 -4.99
C THR A 77 -13.57 -13.85 -5.59
N ILE A 78 -12.46 -13.42 -5.02
CA ILE A 78 -11.11 -13.82 -5.47
C ILE A 78 -10.92 -15.33 -5.29
N ILE A 79 -11.33 -15.86 -4.16
CA ILE A 79 -11.20 -17.30 -3.87
C ILE A 79 -12.09 -18.15 -4.76
N GLN A 80 -13.31 -17.72 -5.05
CA GLN A 80 -14.18 -18.43 -5.99
C GLN A 80 -13.55 -18.55 -7.38
N LYS A 81 -12.79 -17.53 -7.81
CA LYS A 81 -12.15 -17.52 -9.13
C LYS A 81 -10.82 -18.27 -9.16
N TYR A 82 -9.97 -18.07 -8.16
CA TYR A 82 -8.56 -18.54 -8.19
C TYR A 82 -8.24 -19.69 -7.23
N GLY A 83 -9.07 -19.93 -6.22
CA GLY A 83 -8.86 -20.97 -5.21
C GLY A 83 -7.70 -20.71 -4.25
N ARG A 84 -6.91 -19.63 -4.45
CA ARG A 84 -5.70 -19.33 -3.69
C ARG A 84 -5.44 -17.83 -3.56
N ILE A 85 -4.67 -17.45 -2.55
CA ILE A 85 -4.05 -16.13 -2.37
C ILE A 85 -2.62 -16.37 -1.92
N ASP A 86 -1.63 -15.81 -2.62
CA ASP A 86 -0.21 -15.96 -2.33
C ASP A 86 0.41 -14.72 -1.69
N GLY A 87 -0.23 -13.57 -1.85
CA GLY A 87 0.22 -12.33 -1.25
C GLY A 87 -0.91 -11.32 -1.07
N LEU A 88 -0.73 -10.45 -0.08
CA LEU A 88 -1.62 -9.32 0.16
C LEU A 88 -0.80 -8.04 0.29
N VAL A 89 -1.09 -7.07 -0.57
CA VAL A 89 -0.56 -5.70 -0.46
C VAL A 89 -1.68 -4.79 0.02
N ASN A 90 -1.61 -4.40 1.27
CA ASN A 90 -2.45 -3.38 1.86
C ASN A 90 -1.88 -2.00 1.49
N ASN A 91 -2.52 -1.31 0.53
CA ASN A 91 -2.03 -0.04 0.02
C ASN A 91 -3.10 1.06 0.05
N ALA A 92 -4.39 0.72 -0.05
CA ALA A 92 -5.45 1.73 -0.06
C ALA A 92 -5.36 2.69 1.13
N GLY A 93 -5.58 3.97 0.88
CA GLY A 93 -5.58 5.00 1.91
C GLY A 93 -5.59 6.41 1.34
N VAL A 94 -5.88 7.37 2.21
CA VAL A 94 -5.94 8.80 1.86
C VAL A 94 -5.57 9.64 3.07
N ASN A 95 -4.74 10.66 2.85
CA ASN A 95 -4.55 11.71 3.84
C ASN A 95 -5.71 12.72 3.67
N ASP A 96 -6.70 12.63 4.54
CA ASP A 96 -7.92 13.44 4.51
C ASP A 96 -7.86 14.69 5.41
N GLY A 97 -6.68 15.02 5.93
CA GLY A 97 -6.43 16.28 6.63
C GLY A 97 -7.15 16.41 7.99
N VAL A 98 -7.49 15.30 8.64
CA VAL A 98 -8.13 15.31 9.96
C VAL A 98 -7.09 15.57 11.03
N GLY A 99 -6.98 16.83 11.43
CA GLY A 99 -6.07 17.32 12.48
C GLY A 99 -6.72 17.38 13.85
N LEU A 100 -5.96 17.85 14.84
CA LEU A 100 -6.46 18.02 16.21
C LEU A 100 -7.44 19.21 16.30
N GLU A 101 -7.16 20.30 15.60
CA GLU A 101 -7.94 21.54 15.66
C GLU A 101 -9.24 21.45 14.84
N ASN A 102 -9.17 20.88 13.63
CA ASN A 102 -10.29 20.82 12.69
C ASN A 102 -11.00 19.44 12.64
N GLY A 103 -10.60 18.50 13.50
CA GLY A 103 -11.15 17.16 13.59
C GLY A 103 -12.44 17.09 14.44
N SER A 104 -13.09 15.93 14.38
CA SER A 104 -14.13 15.48 15.31
C SER A 104 -13.97 13.98 15.52
N TYR A 105 -14.72 13.42 16.47
CA TYR A 105 -14.75 11.97 16.68
C TYR A 105 -15.14 11.23 15.40
N GLU A 106 -16.20 11.67 14.73
CA GLU A 106 -16.73 11.04 13.51
C GLU A 106 -15.70 11.08 12.38
N LYS A 107 -15.08 12.25 12.13
CA LYS A 107 -14.04 12.40 11.11
C LYS A 107 -12.82 11.54 11.43
N PHE A 108 -12.42 11.49 12.71
CA PHE A 108 -11.29 10.67 13.15
C PHE A 108 -11.55 9.18 12.91
N MET A 109 -12.72 8.67 13.30
CA MET A 109 -13.12 7.28 13.09
C MET A 109 -13.26 6.95 11.59
N GLU A 110 -13.87 7.84 10.81
CA GLU A 110 -13.95 7.68 9.35
C GLU A 110 -12.56 7.57 8.70
N SER A 111 -11.62 8.41 9.14
CA SER A 111 -10.24 8.34 8.67
C SER A 111 -9.55 7.01 9.03
N LEU A 112 -9.78 6.47 10.24
CA LEU A 112 -9.28 5.15 10.62
C LEU A 112 -9.86 4.06 9.71
N HIS A 113 -11.16 4.09 9.41
CA HIS A 113 -11.80 3.16 8.48
C HIS A 113 -11.19 3.24 7.07
N LYS A 114 -10.92 4.45 6.57
CA LYS A 114 -10.29 4.68 5.26
C LYS A 114 -8.82 4.25 5.19
N ASN A 115 -8.13 4.13 6.34
CA ASN A 115 -6.68 4.05 6.35
C ASN A 115 -6.08 2.83 7.06
N VAL A 116 -6.76 2.22 8.03
CA VAL A 116 -6.18 1.09 8.79
C VAL A 116 -7.14 -0.06 9.03
N VAL A 117 -8.42 0.19 9.25
CA VAL A 117 -9.39 -0.87 9.60
C VAL A 117 -9.48 -1.92 8.48
N HIS A 118 -9.55 -1.50 7.23
CA HIS A 118 -9.61 -2.43 6.10
C HIS A 118 -8.32 -3.25 5.89
N TYR A 119 -7.15 -2.78 6.38
CA TYR A 119 -5.92 -3.58 6.37
C TYR A 119 -6.11 -4.85 7.21
N TYR A 120 -6.68 -4.67 8.42
CA TYR A 120 -7.02 -5.78 9.28
C TYR A 120 -8.08 -6.70 8.64
N LEU A 121 -9.16 -6.13 8.11
CA LEU A 121 -10.25 -6.91 7.51
C LEU A 121 -9.78 -7.75 6.32
N LEU A 122 -9.02 -7.17 5.39
CA LEU A 122 -8.49 -7.90 4.25
C LEU A 122 -7.51 -9.00 4.69
N ALA A 123 -6.62 -8.71 5.64
CA ALA A 123 -5.69 -9.70 6.18
C ALA A 123 -6.43 -10.83 6.89
N HIS A 124 -7.43 -10.51 7.73
CA HIS A 124 -8.25 -11.46 8.46
C HIS A 124 -8.96 -12.45 7.51
N HIS A 125 -9.67 -11.94 6.51
CA HIS A 125 -10.41 -12.78 5.57
C HIS A 125 -9.50 -13.55 4.59
N ALA A 126 -8.32 -13.00 4.25
CA ALA A 126 -7.33 -13.68 3.41
C ALA A 126 -6.51 -14.75 4.17
N LEU A 127 -6.45 -14.68 5.50
CA LEU A 127 -5.57 -15.49 6.33
C LEU A 127 -5.66 -17.01 6.08
N PRO A 128 -6.84 -17.66 5.99
CA PRO A 128 -6.91 -19.10 5.75
C PRO A 128 -6.22 -19.53 4.44
N TYR A 129 -6.18 -18.66 3.46
CA TYR A 129 -5.58 -18.92 2.14
C TYR A 129 -4.09 -18.60 2.12
N LEU A 130 -3.68 -17.53 2.80
CA LEU A 130 -2.27 -17.22 3.03
C LEU A 130 -1.56 -18.31 3.85
N ILE A 131 -2.25 -18.94 4.80
CA ILE A 131 -1.72 -20.11 5.54
C ILE A 131 -1.43 -21.26 4.58
N LYS A 132 -2.36 -21.58 3.69
CA LYS A 132 -2.20 -22.68 2.72
C LYS A 132 -1.06 -22.44 1.74
N SER A 133 -0.88 -21.22 1.29
CA SER A 133 0.15 -20.83 0.32
C SER A 133 1.51 -20.53 0.98
N LYS A 134 1.57 -20.38 2.29
CA LYS A 134 2.69 -19.76 3.03
C LYS A 134 3.06 -18.40 2.43
N GLY A 135 2.04 -17.60 2.20
CA GLY A 135 2.15 -16.32 1.50
C GLY A 135 2.85 -15.24 2.29
N SER A 136 2.74 -13.99 1.82
CA SER A 136 3.28 -12.84 2.55
C SER A 136 2.33 -11.63 2.50
N ILE A 137 2.45 -10.76 3.50
CA ILE A 137 1.70 -9.51 3.61
C ILE A 137 2.69 -8.35 3.55
N VAL A 138 2.39 -7.35 2.72
CA VAL A 138 3.12 -6.08 2.69
C VAL A 138 2.14 -4.94 2.95
N ASN A 139 2.41 -4.17 4.00
CA ASN A 139 1.64 -2.98 4.35
C ASN A 139 2.34 -1.74 3.82
N ILE A 140 1.66 -0.91 3.03
CA ILE A 140 2.17 0.41 2.67
C ILE A 140 1.87 1.36 3.81
N SER A 141 2.92 1.97 4.36
CA SER A 141 2.87 2.93 5.44
C SER A 141 3.40 4.29 4.98
N SER A 142 3.49 5.25 5.87
CA SER A 142 3.90 6.61 5.57
C SER A 142 4.88 7.14 6.60
N LYS A 143 5.75 8.05 6.19
CA LYS A 143 6.60 8.86 7.06
C LYS A 143 5.84 9.50 8.24
N THR A 144 4.54 9.76 8.06
CA THR A 144 3.70 10.38 9.10
C THR A 144 3.52 9.51 10.35
N ALA A 145 3.91 8.23 10.29
CA ALA A 145 3.99 7.36 11.46
C ALA A 145 5.18 7.72 12.38
N ASP A 146 6.23 8.30 11.81
CA ASP A 146 7.52 8.52 12.50
C ASP A 146 7.87 10.01 12.60
N THR A 147 7.28 10.86 11.73
CA THR A 147 7.51 12.32 11.71
C THR A 147 6.22 13.09 11.88
N GLY A 148 6.25 14.17 12.66
CA GLY A 148 5.12 15.10 12.74
C GLY A 148 5.01 15.94 11.47
N GLN A 149 3.85 15.89 10.79
CA GLN A 149 3.56 16.74 9.64
C GLN A 149 2.65 17.92 9.98
N GLY A 150 1.80 17.77 11.01
CA GLY A 150 0.75 18.73 11.38
C GLY A 150 -0.53 18.54 10.58
N GLY A 151 -1.68 18.79 11.20
CA GLY A 151 -3.00 18.75 10.55
C GLY A 151 -3.48 17.39 10.06
N THR A 152 -2.83 16.29 10.45
CA THR A 152 -3.10 14.93 9.92
C THR A 152 -3.14 13.86 11.01
N SER A 153 -3.70 14.19 12.18
CA SER A 153 -3.68 13.32 13.37
C SER A 153 -4.23 11.93 13.11
N ALA A 154 -5.37 11.82 12.43
CA ALA A 154 -6.00 10.54 12.15
C ALA A 154 -5.21 9.69 11.14
N TYR A 155 -4.63 10.33 10.12
CA TYR A 155 -3.76 9.66 9.15
C TYR A 155 -2.45 9.18 9.81
N ALA A 156 -1.84 10.00 10.66
CA ALA A 156 -0.64 9.62 11.42
C ALA A 156 -0.92 8.45 12.36
N ALA A 157 -2.04 8.47 13.10
CA ALA A 157 -2.47 7.37 13.95
C ALA A 157 -2.68 6.08 13.16
N SER A 158 -3.31 6.18 11.98
CA SER A 158 -3.50 5.03 11.08
C SER A 158 -2.18 4.42 10.62
N ASN A 159 -1.21 5.25 10.20
CA ASN A 159 0.09 4.76 9.75
C ASN A 159 0.93 4.19 10.90
N GLY A 160 0.89 4.80 12.09
CA GLY A 160 1.46 4.22 13.30
C GLY A 160 0.83 2.86 13.63
N GLY A 161 -0.49 2.74 13.48
CA GLY A 161 -1.22 1.48 13.57
C GLY A 161 -0.74 0.44 12.55
N ARG A 162 -0.54 0.80 11.28
CA ARG A 162 0.01 -0.08 10.24
C ARG A 162 1.39 -0.61 10.62
N ASN A 163 2.26 0.26 11.15
CA ASN A 163 3.61 -0.12 11.61
C ASN A 163 3.54 -1.10 12.79
N ALA A 164 2.63 -0.87 13.75
CA ALA A 164 2.41 -1.77 14.88
C ALA A 164 1.84 -3.12 14.41
N LEU A 165 0.78 -3.13 13.59
CA LEU A 165 0.17 -4.34 13.04
C LEU A 165 1.17 -5.16 12.21
N THR A 166 2.10 -4.53 11.51
CA THR A 166 3.15 -5.24 10.77
C THR A 166 3.99 -6.11 11.68
N ARG A 167 4.41 -5.59 12.83
CA ARG A 167 5.22 -6.35 13.81
C ARG A 167 4.38 -7.39 14.54
N GLU A 168 3.16 -7.03 14.94
CA GLU A 168 2.25 -7.94 15.63
C GLU A 168 1.90 -9.15 14.76
N TRP A 169 1.46 -8.92 13.53
CA TRP A 169 1.14 -10.00 12.60
C TRP A 169 2.38 -10.81 12.21
N ALA A 170 3.56 -10.20 12.14
CA ALA A 170 4.79 -10.95 11.91
C ALA A 170 5.02 -12.00 13.00
N VAL A 171 4.75 -11.69 14.26
CA VAL A 171 4.85 -12.64 15.39
C VAL A 171 3.71 -13.66 15.36
N GLU A 172 2.46 -13.22 15.23
CA GLU A 172 1.29 -14.11 15.22
C GLU A 172 1.38 -15.20 14.15
N LEU A 173 1.98 -14.85 12.99
CA LEU A 173 1.95 -15.70 11.80
C LEU A 173 3.25 -16.52 11.59
N LEU A 174 4.25 -16.39 12.47
CA LEU A 174 5.48 -17.21 12.43
C LEU A 174 5.21 -18.71 12.34
N LYS A 175 4.26 -19.20 13.12
CA LYS A 175 3.89 -20.63 13.16
C LYS A 175 3.37 -21.16 11.83
N TYR A 176 2.96 -20.27 10.92
CA TYR A 176 2.49 -20.64 9.57
C TYR A 176 3.54 -20.38 8.48
N GLY A 177 4.68 -19.82 8.84
CA GLY A 177 5.72 -19.43 7.88
C GLY A 177 5.32 -18.24 7.00
N ILE A 178 4.37 -17.42 7.44
CA ILE A 178 3.93 -16.19 6.74
C ILE A 178 4.82 -15.04 7.18
N ARG A 179 5.29 -14.24 6.22
CA ARG A 179 6.07 -13.03 6.47
C ARG A 179 5.18 -11.80 6.36
N VAL A 180 5.40 -10.83 7.25
CA VAL A 180 4.69 -9.55 7.23
C VAL A 180 5.70 -8.42 7.34
N ASN A 181 5.72 -7.51 6.36
CA ASN A 181 6.61 -6.37 6.35
C ASN A 181 5.84 -5.10 5.92
N ALA A 182 6.43 -3.94 6.15
CA ALA A 182 5.89 -2.69 5.64
C ALA A 182 6.91 -1.97 4.76
N VAL A 183 6.40 -1.23 3.76
CA VAL A 183 7.15 -0.24 3.00
C VAL A 183 6.67 1.14 3.45
N VAL A 184 7.56 1.91 4.04
CA VAL A 184 7.30 3.26 4.53
C VAL A 184 7.68 4.26 3.45
N VAL A 185 6.70 5.04 3.00
CA VAL A 185 6.85 5.99 1.90
C VAL A 185 6.81 7.43 2.43
N ALA A 186 7.63 8.30 1.88
CA ALA A 186 7.54 9.74 2.13
C ALA A 186 6.85 10.45 0.96
N GLU A 187 7.61 11.18 0.17
CA GLU A 187 7.09 11.98 -0.93
C GLU A 187 7.12 11.17 -2.24
N CYS A 188 5.95 10.77 -2.71
CA CYS A 188 5.76 10.13 -4.01
C CYS A 188 4.72 10.93 -4.80
N TYR A 189 5.09 11.44 -5.99
CA TYR A 189 4.19 12.22 -6.82
C TYR A 189 3.17 11.31 -7.51
N THR A 190 1.97 11.31 -6.97
CA THR A 190 0.84 10.48 -7.44
C THR A 190 -0.33 11.39 -7.85
N PRO A 191 -1.35 10.89 -8.57
CA PRO A 191 -2.54 11.68 -8.87
C PRO A 191 -3.25 12.25 -7.62
N LEU A 192 -3.17 11.55 -6.49
CA LEU A 192 -3.69 12.06 -5.21
C LEU A 192 -2.84 13.21 -4.68
N TYR A 193 -1.50 13.08 -4.79
CA TYR A 193 -0.55 14.13 -4.40
C TYR A 193 -0.72 15.38 -5.27
N GLU A 194 -0.86 15.18 -6.58
CA GLU A 194 -1.13 16.26 -7.53
C GLU A 194 -2.39 17.06 -7.17
N LYS A 195 -3.50 16.36 -6.88
CA LYS A 195 -4.73 17.01 -6.43
C LYS A 195 -4.53 17.78 -5.12
N TRP A 196 -3.82 17.19 -4.17
CA TRP A 196 -3.55 17.83 -2.88
C TRP A 196 -2.69 19.08 -3.03
N ILE A 197 -1.61 19.06 -3.81
CA ILE A 197 -0.73 20.22 -3.97
C ILE A 197 -1.45 21.41 -4.59
N GLN A 198 -2.43 21.16 -5.48
CA GLN A 198 -3.26 22.21 -6.09
C GLN A 198 -4.19 22.91 -5.08
N THR A 199 -4.39 22.36 -3.90
CA THR A 199 -5.19 23.01 -2.83
C THR A 199 -4.37 24.01 -2.01
N LEU A 200 -3.05 24.03 -2.17
CA LEU A 200 -2.15 24.89 -1.40
C LEU A 200 -1.91 26.22 -2.11
N PRO A 201 -1.58 27.30 -1.36
CA PRO A 201 -1.08 28.54 -1.95
C PRO A 201 0.22 28.28 -2.74
N ASN A 202 0.34 28.90 -3.92
CA ASN A 202 1.52 28.79 -4.78
C ASN A 202 1.97 27.33 -5.04
N PRO A 203 1.13 26.47 -5.67
CA PRO A 203 1.38 25.04 -5.78
C PRO A 203 2.75 24.71 -6.39
N THR A 204 3.19 25.44 -7.42
CA THR A 204 4.47 25.20 -8.11
C THR A 204 5.67 25.46 -7.19
N GLU A 205 5.67 26.59 -6.48
CA GLU A 205 6.74 26.92 -5.53
C GLU A 205 6.77 25.92 -4.38
N LYS A 206 5.58 25.58 -3.87
CA LYS A 206 5.45 24.62 -2.78
C LYS A 206 5.94 23.22 -3.17
N LEU A 207 5.65 22.80 -4.39
CA LEU A 207 6.15 21.54 -4.94
C LEU A 207 7.69 21.54 -5.00
N ALA A 208 8.28 22.62 -5.50
CA ALA A 208 9.73 22.78 -5.57
C ALA A 208 10.40 22.78 -4.18
N GLU A 209 9.79 23.46 -3.19
CA GLU A 209 10.26 23.45 -1.80
C GLU A 209 10.27 22.05 -1.20
N ILE A 210 9.19 21.28 -1.42
CA ILE A 210 9.08 19.91 -0.92
C ILE A 210 10.14 19.04 -1.57
N GLN A 211 10.26 19.13 -2.88
CA GLN A 211 11.22 18.36 -3.67
C GLN A 211 12.66 18.62 -3.22
N ALA A 212 13.04 19.89 -3.01
CA ALA A 212 14.37 20.28 -2.54
C ALA A 212 14.73 19.73 -1.15
N LYS A 213 13.73 19.33 -0.35
CA LYS A 213 13.93 18.74 0.99
C LYS A 213 14.14 17.23 0.97
N ILE A 214 14.01 16.57 -0.17
CA ILE A 214 14.27 15.14 -0.29
C ILE A 214 15.77 14.94 -0.46
N PRO A 215 16.47 14.27 0.49
CA PRO A 215 17.95 14.26 0.50
C PRO A 215 18.56 13.63 -0.74
N LEU A 216 18.06 12.46 -1.16
CA LEU A 216 18.63 11.75 -2.30
C LEU A 216 18.13 12.32 -3.63
N GLY A 217 18.97 13.09 -4.28
CA GLY A 217 18.73 13.60 -5.63
C GLY A 217 17.69 14.70 -5.74
N ASN A 218 17.18 15.27 -4.63
CA ASN A 218 16.19 16.34 -4.61
C ASN A 218 15.00 16.03 -5.55
N ARG A 219 14.50 14.80 -5.51
CA ARG A 219 13.39 14.31 -6.34
C ARG A 219 12.44 13.42 -5.56
N PHE A 220 11.21 13.37 -6.03
CA PHE A 220 10.21 12.45 -5.52
C PHE A 220 10.62 11.00 -5.74
N THR A 221 10.25 10.12 -4.79
CA THR A 221 10.30 8.67 -4.98
C THR A 221 9.28 8.28 -6.07
N THR A 222 9.68 7.39 -6.96
CA THR A 222 8.79 6.91 -8.02
C THR A 222 7.93 5.73 -7.53
N GLN A 223 6.82 5.51 -8.21
CA GLN A 223 5.95 4.35 -7.94
C GLN A 223 6.69 3.03 -8.18
N GLU A 224 7.58 3.00 -9.17
CA GLU A 224 8.39 1.84 -9.52
C GLU A 224 9.41 1.49 -8.43
N GLU A 225 10.09 2.49 -7.85
CA GLU A 225 11.03 2.27 -6.74
C GLU A 225 10.34 1.63 -5.52
N ILE A 226 9.11 2.06 -5.23
CA ILE A 226 8.28 1.47 -4.18
C ILE A 226 7.87 0.04 -4.57
N ALA A 227 7.40 -0.15 -5.81
CA ALA A 227 6.96 -1.43 -6.33
C ALA A 227 8.07 -2.48 -6.31
N ASN A 228 9.31 -2.12 -6.66
CA ASN A 228 10.48 -3.00 -6.60
C ASN A 228 10.70 -3.57 -5.19
N THR A 229 10.59 -2.72 -4.18
CA THR A 229 10.73 -3.15 -2.77
C THR A 229 9.56 -4.05 -2.36
N VAL A 230 8.33 -3.73 -2.76
CA VAL A 230 7.15 -4.56 -2.48
C VAL A 230 7.29 -5.93 -3.14
N ALA A 231 7.66 -6.00 -4.41
CA ALA A 231 7.83 -7.27 -5.13
C ALA A 231 8.94 -8.13 -4.48
N PHE A 232 10.06 -7.52 -4.08
CA PHE A 232 11.10 -8.20 -3.32
C PHE A 232 10.55 -8.78 -2.00
N LEU A 233 9.80 -8.00 -1.22
CA LEU A 233 9.24 -8.45 0.05
C LEU A 233 8.16 -9.54 -0.11
N LEU A 234 7.45 -9.57 -1.23
CA LEU A 234 6.50 -10.66 -1.56
C LEU A 234 7.22 -11.94 -1.99
N SER A 235 8.41 -11.83 -2.53
CA SER A 235 9.16 -12.92 -3.13
C SER A 235 9.88 -13.82 -2.11
N GLU A 236 10.28 -15.01 -2.56
CA GLU A 236 11.13 -15.92 -1.77
C GLU A 236 12.54 -15.38 -1.52
N LYS A 237 12.96 -14.34 -2.27
CA LYS A 237 14.27 -13.68 -2.07
C LYS A 237 14.36 -12.93 -0.74
N SER A 238 13.21 -12.63 -0.12
CA SER A 238 13.12 -12.06 1.24
C SER A 238 12.68 -13.09 2.30
N SER A 239 12.98 -14.38 2.08
CA SER A 239 12.50 -15.51 2.91
C SER A 239 12.84 -15.42 4.40
N HIS A 240 13.85 -14.63 4.76
CA HIS A 240 14.25 -14.41 6.17
C HIS A 240 14.02 -12.95 6.62
N THR A 241 13.06 -12.24 5.97
CA THR A 241 12.71 -10.84 6.28
C THR A 241 11.26 -10.78 6.72
N THR A 242 11.01 -10.51 8.01
CA THR A 242 9.67 -10.33 8.58
C THR A 242 9.68 -9.31 9.71
N GLY A 243 8.57 -8.63 9.96
CA GLY A 243 8.43 -7.59 10.98
C GLY A 243 9.18 -6.28 10.67
N GLN A 244 9.69 -6.12 9.45
CA GLN A 244 10.52 -4.98 9.08
C GLN A 244 9.71 -3.82 8.51
N LEU A 245 10.18 -2.61 8.79
CA LEU A 245 9.72 -1.37 8.19
C LEU A 245 10.83 -0.90 7.24
N ILE A 246 10.61 -1.01 5.93
CA ILE A 246 11.59 -0.65 4.91
C ILE A 246 11.25 0.73 4.36
N TYR A 247 12.13 1.69 4.52
CA TYR A 247 11.94 3.07 4.07
C TYR A 247 12.40 3.21 2.63
N VAL A 248 11.46 3.62 1.76
CA VAL A 248 11.70 3.98 0.36
C VAL A 248 11.33 5.46 0.23
N ASP A 249 12.22 6.33 0.70
CA ASP A 249 11.91 7.74 0.98
C ASP A 249 13.00 8.73 0.59
N GLY A 250 14.07 8.27 -0.07
CA GLY A 250 15.20 9.11 -0.41
C GLY A 250 15.96 9.66 0.81
N GLY A 251 15.88 8.97 1.96
CA GLY A 251 16.49 9.38 3.22
C GLY A 251 15.70 10.44 3.99
N TYR A 252 14.42 10.65 3.63
CA TYR A 252 13.59 11.73 4.18
C TYR A 252 13.45 11.65 5.70
N VAL A 253 13.26 10.45 6.26
CA VAL A 253 12.99 10.24 7.69
C VAL A 253 14.27 10.24 8.52
N HIS A 254 15.30 9.54 8.09
CA HIS A 254 16.44 9.16 8.95
C HIS A 254 17.72 9.95 8.75
N LEU A 255 17.85 10.73 7.66
CA LEU A 255 19.07 11.51 7.45
C LEU A 255 18.99 12.86 8.13
N ASP A 256 20.07 13.25 8.82
CA ASP A 256 20.28 14.61 9.30
C ASP A 256 20.46 15.55 8.09
N ARG A 257 19.74 16.67 8.09
CA ARG A 257 19.72 17.66 7.02
C ARG A 257 20.24 19.03 7.47
N ALA A 258 20.86 19.08 8.64
CA ALA A 258 21.42 20.31 9.17
C ALA A 258 22.83 20.60 8.64
N LEU A 259 23.47 19.62 7.97
CA LEU A 259 24.80 19.73 7.41
C LEU A 259 24.76 19.89 5.89
#